data_7c72694450062cf8dc289cb24869635d
#
_entry.id   7c72694450062cf8dc289cb24869635d
#
_cell.length_a   1.000
_cell.length_b   1.000
_cell.length_c   1.000
_cell.angle_alpha   90.00
_cell.angle_beta   90.00
_cell.angle_gamma   90.00
#
_symmetry.space_group_name_H-M   'P 1'
#
loop_
_entity.id
_entity.type
_entity.pdbx_description
1 polymer ?
#
loop_
_entity_poly.entity_id
_entity_poly.type
_entity_poly.pdbx_seq_one_letter_code
_entity_poly.pdbx_strand_id
1 'polypeptide(L)'
;MRIRETHAMVAAWLKLLPEIFGSRIDDREIESVIAFLWERAKVEARRANGEDSQVTLFWDAFELLNMMKGVELNHTGSESLIAINLQQVYKAARDTGVPIPPIEEVQPKLKDSTTFRFVGIKPVRSVIPEMFSKVVKCWVFNRKKNNDENED
;
A
#
# COMPACT_ATOMS: atom_id res chain seq x y z
N MET A 1 16.81 7.46 -5.64
CA MET A 1 17.82 7.14 -4.62
C MET A 1 17.83 8.13 -3.45
N ARG A 2 17.92 9.43 -3.66
CA ARG A 2 18.00 10.45 -2.57
C ARG A 2 16.85 10.49 -1.55
N ILE A 3 15.60 10.25 -1.97
CA ILE A 3 14.41 10.36 -1.08
C ILE A 3 14.46 9.35 0.07
N ARG A 4 14.81 8.09 -0.22
CA ARG A 4 14.93 7.04 0.82
C ARG A 4 16.05 7.32 1.81
N GLU A 5 17.18 7.84 1.34
CA GLU A 5 18.34 8.19 2.17
C GLU A 5 18.00 9.32 3.15
N THR A 6 17.27 10.36 2.68
CA THR A 6 16.86 11.47 3.54
C THR A 6 15.91 11.00 4.64
N HIS A 7 14.91 10.17 4.32
CA HIS A 7 13.97 9.66 5.32
C HIS A 7 14.64 8.69 6.30
N ALA A 8 15.57 7.85 5.82
CA ALA A 8 16.35 6.95 6.67
C ALA A 8 17.23 7.73 7.67
N MET A 9 17.83 8.83 7.22
CA MET A 9 18.66 9.68 8.07
C MET A 9 17.80 10.37 9.15
N VAL A 10 16.63 10.90 8.80
CA VAL A 10 15.69 11.49 9.78
C VAL A 10 15.20 10.44 10.78
N ALA A 11 14.85 9.24 10.31
CA ALA A 11 14.44 8.15 11.20
C ALA A 11 15.56 7.72 12.16
N ALA A 12 16.83 7.70 11.71
CA ALA A 12 17.98 7.42 12.55
C ALA A 12 18.17 8.49 13.64
N TRP A 13 18.04 9.77 13.28
CA TRP A 13 18.07 10.89 14.23
C TRP A 13 16.96 10.81 15.28
N LEU A 14 15.74 10.47 14.87
CA LEU A 14 14.61 10.31 15.80
C LEU A 14 14.87 9.23 16.84
N LYS A 15 15.54 8.12 16.47
CA LYS A 15 15.92 7.06 17.41
C LYS A 15 16.97 7.47 18.44
N LEU A 16 17.73 8.50 18.19
CA LEU A 16 18.73 9.04 19.13
C LEU A 16 18.12 10.03 20.13
N LEU A 17 16.91 10.56 19.89
CA LEU A 17 16.28 11.53 20.76
C LEU A 17 16.09 11.06 22.22
N PRO A 18 15.68 9.79 22.50
CA PRO A 18 15.58 9.32 23.87
C PRO A 18 16.92 9.30 24.62
N GLU A 19 18.02 8.99 23.92
CA GLU A 19 19.35 8.99 24.51
C GLU A 19 19.82 10.39 24.89
N ILE A 20 19.40 11.43 24.12
CA ILE A 20 19.81 12.83 24.35
C ILE A 20 18.90 13.50 25.39
N PHE A 21 17.60 13.26 25.33
CA PHE A 21 16.59 13.96 26.13
C PHE A 21 16.01 13.13 27.29
N GLY A 22 16.44 11.87 27.44
CA GLY A 22 15.97 10.95 28.48
C GLY A 22 14.49 10.60 28.36
N SER A 23 13.89 10.16 29.47
CA SER A 23 12.51 9.65 29.54
C SER A 23 11.40 10.70 29.28
N ARG A 24 11.74 11.87 28.78
CA ARG A 24 10.76 12.92 28.38
C ARG A 24 10.08 12.66 27.04
N ILE A 25 10.62 11.72 26.26
CA ILE A 25 10.09 11.37 24.94
C ILE A 25 9.70 9.89 25.00
N ASP A 26 8.43 9.59 24.66
CA ASP A 26 7.91 8.23 24.65
C ASP A 26 8.39 7.51 23.36
N ASP A 27 9.02 6.35 23.53
CA ASP A 27 9.47 5.50 22.42
C ASP A 27 8.34 5.17 21.44
N ARG A 28 7.10 5.04 21.94
CA ARG A 28 5.92 4.79 21.10
C ARG A 28 5.60 5.96 20.18
N GLU A 29 5.79 7.19 20.67
CA GLU A 29 5.61 8.40 19.85
C GLU A 29 6.65 8.44 18.74
N ILE A 30 7.89 8.09 19.04
CA ILE A 30 8.98 8.03 18.05
C ILE A 30 8.68 6.96 16.99
N GLU A 31 8.28 5.77 17.39
CA GLU A 31 7.91 4.71 16.45
C GLU A 31 6.75 5.11 15.53
N SER A 32 5.75 5.82 16.08
CA SER A 32 4.64 6.35 15.31
C SER A 32 5.10 7.37 14.26
N VAL A 33 5.98 8.29 14.64
CA VAL A 33 6.56 9.29 13.71
C VAL A 33 7.43 8.62 12.64
N ILE A 34 8.23 7.62 13.02
CA ILE A 34 9.05 6.86 12.06
C ILE A 34 8.15 6.12 11.07
N ALA A 35 7.09 5.45 11.53
CA ALA A 35 6.12 4.78 10.67
C ALA A 35 5.47 5.77 9.68
N PHE A 36 5.06 6.95 10.16
CA PHE A 36 4.53 8.02 9.31
C PHE A 36 5.53 8.49 8.26
N LEU A 37 6.80 8.67 8.63
CA LEU A 37 7.86 9.08 7.69
C LEU A 37 8.10 8.02 6.61
N TRP A 38 8.06 6.73 6.95
CA TRP A 38 8.18 5.65 5.97
C TRP A 38 7.02 5.60 5.00
N GLU A 39 5.78 5.82 5.46
CA GLU A 39 4.64 5.90 4.57
C GLU A 39 4.76 7.10 3.61
N ARG A 40 5.17 8.26 4.10
CA ARG A 40 5.45 9.42 3.23
C ARG A 40 6.55 9.15 2.21
N ALA A 41 7.62 8.49 2.62
CA ALA A 41 8.71 8.12 1.70
C ALA A 41 8.22 7.19 0.58
N LYS A 42 7.33 6.24 0.88
CA LYS A 42 6.70 5.38 -0.14
C LYS A 42 5.87 6.18 -1.14
N VAL A 43 5.02 7.10 -0.66
CA VAL A 43 4.20 7.96 -1.52
C VAL A 43 5.06 8.82 -2.44
N GLU A 44 6.11 9.44 -1.90
CA GLU A 44 7.02 10.27 -2.69
C GLU A 44 7.82 9.45 -3.71
N ALA A 45 8.23 8.23 -3.35
CA ALA A 45 8.90 7.33 -4.27
C ALA A 45 7.98 6.87 -5.42
N ARG A 46 6.69 6.63 -5.16
CA ARG A 46 5.70 6.32 -6.20
C ARG A 46 5.52 7.48 -7.16
N ARG A 47 5.38 8.71 -6.64
CA ARG A 47 5.28 9.94 -7.46
C ARG A 47 6.53 10.17 -8.30
N ALA A 48 7.71 9.95 -7.73
CA ALA A 48 8.99 10.07 -8.45
C ALA A 48 9.14 9.04 -9.57
N ASN A 49 8.45 7.90 -9.47
CA ASN A 49 8.42 6.85 -10.51
C ASN A 49 7.36 7.11 -11.60
N GLY A 50 6.74 8.30 -11.63
CA GLY A 50 5.73 8.66 -12.64
C GLY A 50 4.35 8.03 -12.41
N GLU A 51 4.05 7.53 -11.21
CA GLU A 51 2.71 7.07 -10.85
C GLU A 51 1.73 8.25 -10.86
N ASP A 52 0.57 8.07 -11.46
CA ASP A 52 -0.51 9.06 -11.38
C ASP A 52 -0.94 9.27 -9.92
N SER A 53 -1.20 10.52 -9.54
CA SER A 53 -1.52 10.87 -8.16
C SER A 53 -2.79 10.18 -7.63
N GLN A 54 -3.80 9.96 -8.48
CA GLN A 54 -5.04 9.28 -8.10
C GLN A 54 -4.80 7.79 -7.90
N VAL A 55 -3.95 7.18 -8.73
CA VAL A 55 -3.54 5.77 -8.60
C VAL A 55 -2.70 5.59 -7.33
N THR A 56 -1.82 6.53 -7.01
CA THR A 56 -1.06 6.51 -5.75
C THR A 56 -1.99 6.54 -4.54
N LEU A 57 -2.93 7.48 -4.50
CA LEU A 57 -3.91 7.59 -3.40
C LEU A 57 -4.80 6.35 -3.28
N PHE A 58 -5.16 5.74 -4.41
CA PHE A 58 -5.91 4.47 -4.41
C PHE A 58 -5.11 3.34 -3.76
N TRP A 59 -3.83 3.17 -4.11
CA TRP A 59 -2.99 2.14 -3.52
C TRP A 59 -2.71 2.37 -2.03
N ASP A 60 -2.55 3.63 -1.62
CA ASP A 60 -2.40 3.99 -0.21
C ASP A 60 -3.66 3.64 0.59
N ALA A 61 -4.85 3.95 0.05
CA ALA A 61 -6.12 3.57 0.67
C ALA A 61 -6.30 2.04 0.72
N PHE A 62 -5.93 1.32 -0.34
CA PHE A 62 -5.98 -0.13 -0.39
C PHE A 62 -5.05 -0.79 0.65
N GLU A 63 -3.81 -0.30 0.79
CA GLU A 63 -2.88 -0.79 1.81
C GLU A 63 -3.40 -0.52 3.22
N LEU A 64 -3.94 0.68 3.47
CA LEU A 64 -4.54 1.03 4.76
C LEU A 64 -5.72 0.12 5.10
N LEU A 65 -6.62 -0.15 4.15
CA LEU A 65 -7.74 -1.06 4.33
C LEU A 65 -7.28 -2.48 4.68
N ASN A 66 -6.26 -3.00 4.00
CA ASN A 66 -5.71 -4.34 4.27
C ASN A 66 -5.02 -4.46 5.63
N MET A 67 -4.61 -3.35 6.25
CA MET A 67 -4.07 -3.34 7.62
C MET A 67 -5.18 -3.38 8.68
N MET A 68 -6.42 -3.05 8.31
CA MET A 68 -7.53 -3.04 9.24
C MET A 68 -7.99 -4.45 9.57
N LYS A 69 -8.21 -4.73 10.86
CA LYS A 69 -8.69 -6.02 11.33
C LYS A 69 -10.06 -6.36 10.73
N GLY A 70 -10.16 -7.51 10.09
CA GLY A 70 -11.40 -8.02 9.50
C GLY A 70 -11.68 -7.50 8.08
N VAL A 71 -10.76 -6.75 7.47
CA VAL A 71 -10.86 -6.34 6.06
C VAL A 71 -9.90 -7.18 5.22
N GLU A 72 -10.45 -8.02 4.37
CA GLU A 72 -9.68 -8.82 3.41
C GLU A 72 -10.15 -8.50 2.00
N LEU A 73 -9.27 -7.96 1.17
CA LEU A 73 -9.59 -7.47 -0.17
C LEU A 73 -8.83 -8.18 -1.29
N ASN A 74 -7.82 -8.97 -0.95
CA ASN A 74 -7.06 -9.75 -1.93
C ASN A 74 -7.68 -11.15 -2.09
N HIS A 75 -8.25 -11.41 -3.27
CA HIS A 75 -8.92 -12.68 -3.58
C HIS A 75 -7.97 -13.83 -3.90
N THR A 76 -6.64 -13.59 -3.95
CA THR A 76 -5.66 -14.65 -4.22
C THR A 76 -4.78 -14.90 -3.00
N GLY A 77 -4.46 -16.17 -2.74
CA GLY A 77 -3.46 -16.57 -1.75
C GLY A 77 -2.01 -16.50 -2.26
N SER A 78 -1.79 -16.02 -3.48
CA SER A 78 -0.45 -15.87 -4.05
C SER A 78 0.27 -14.66 -3.45
N GLU A 79 1.48 -14.85 -2.95
CA GLU A 79 2.32 -13.75 -2.45
C GLU A 79 2.79 -12.81 -3.57
N SER A 80 2.88 -13.31 -4.80
CA SER A 80 3.35 -12.55 -5.96
C SER A 80 2.25 -11.78 -6.69
N LEU A 81 0.99 -12.01 -6.36
CA LEU A 81 -0.16 -11.42 -7.02
C LEU A 81 -1.06 -10.67 -6.05
N ILE A 82 -1.72 -9.65 -6.58
CA ILE A 82 -2.85 -8.96 -5.95
C ILE A 82 -4.03 -9.11 -6.89
N ALA A 83 -5.13 -9.67 -6.39
CA ALA A 83 -6.38 -9.82 -7.14
C ALA A 83 -7.51 -9.12 -6.39
N ILE A 84 -7.97 -7.97 -6.89
CA ILE A 84 -8.94 -7.12 -6.23
C ILE A 84 -10.21 -6.95 -7.05
N ASN A 85 -11.34 -6.88 -6.36
CA ASN A 85 -12.59 -6.41 -6.94
C ASN A 85 -12.78 -4.94 -6.54
N LEU A 86 -12.74 -4.03 -7.52
CA LEU A 86 -12.82 -2.58 -7.24
C LEU A 86 -14.07 -2.21 -6.45
N GLN A 87 -15.23 -2.78 -6.75
CA GLN A 87 -16.48 -2.48 -6.03
C GLN A 87 -16.38 -2.82 -4.54
N GLN A 88 -15.68 -3.92 -4.21
CA GLN A 88 -15.46 -4.32 -2.83
C GLN A 88 -14.49 -3.39 -2.12
N VAL A 89 -13.41 -2.95 -2.80
CA VAL A 89 -12.47 -1.97 -2.25
C VAL A 89 -13.20 -0.67 -1.91
N TYR A 90 -14.01 -0.14 -2.84
CA TYR A 90 -14.79 1.09 -2.62
C TYR A 90 -15.86 0.93 -1.56
N LYS A 91 -16.50 -0.25 -1.46
CA LYS A 91 -17.43 -0.56 -0.38
C LYS A 91 -16.71 -0.54 0.98
N ALA A 92 -15.59 -1.25 1.09
CA ALA A 92 -14.80 -1.28 2.33
C ALA A 92 -14.32 0.11 2.75
N ALA A 93 -13.87 0.93 1.80
CA ALA A 93 -13.47 2.32 2.06
C ALA A 93 -14.61 3.15 2.62
N ARG A 94 -15.82 3.00 2.07
CA ARG A 94 -17.03 3.69 2.57
C ARG A 94 -17.41 3.22 3.96
N ASP A 95 -17.41 1.90 4.18
CA ASP A 95 -17.83 1.30 5.45
C ASP A 95 -16.86 1.63 6.60
N THR A 96 -15.57 1.86 6.28
CA THR A 96 -14.52 2.20 7.26
C THR A 96 -14.20 3.70 7.34
N GLY A 97 -14.75 4.52 6.43
CA GLY A 97 -14.44 5.95 6.36
C GLY A 97 -13.05 6.28 5.79
N VAL A 98 -12.35 5.33 5.17
CA VAL A 98 -11.06 5.58 4.52
C VAL A 98 -11.28 6.40 3.25
N PRO A 99 -10.62 7.57 3.13
CA PRO A 99 -10.73 8.39 1.92
C PRO A 99 -10.09 7.66 0.73
N ILE A 100 -10.84 7.58 -0.37
CA ILE A 100 -10.40 6.96 -1.62
C ILE A 100 -10.82 7.85 -2.80
N PRO A 101 -9.98 8.04 -3.84
CA PRO A 101 -10.35 8.82 -5.01
C PRO A 101 -11.55 8.22 -5.75
N PRO A 102 -12.31 9.04 -6.52
CA PRO A 102 -13.44 8.54 -7.31
C PRO A 102 -13.03 7.42 -8.27
N ILE A 103 -13.86 6.38 -8.39
CA ILE A 103 -13.56 5.21 -9.23
C ILE A 103 -13.37 5.59 -10.70
N GLU A 104 -14.10 6.60 -11.16
CA GLU A 104 -14.06 7.10 -12.54
C GLU A 104 -12.70 7.71 -12.89
N GLU A 105 -11.99 8.27 -11.90
CA GLU A 105 -10.66 8.87 -12.07
C GLU A 105 -9.54 7.82 -11.98
N VAL A 106 -9.74 6.80 -11.16
CA VAL A 106 -8.74 5.75 -10.89
C VAL A 106 -8.76 4.65 -11.94
N GLN A 107 -9.95 4.14 -12.27
CA GLN A 107 -10.10 2.92 -13.08
C GLN A 107 -9.42 3.00 -14.46
N PRO A 108 -9.50 4.09 -15.25
CA PRO A 108 -8.81 4.17 -16.54
C PRO A 108 -7.29 4.16 -16.40
N LYS A 109 -6.75 4.74 -15.33
CA LYS A 109 -5.30 4.91 -15.10
C LYS A 109 -4.66 3.72 -14.38
N LEU A 110 -5.48 2.89 -13.71
CA LEU A 110 -5.01 1.77 -12.91
C LEU A 110 -4.29 0.69 -13.73
N LYS A 111 -4.57 0.62 -15.04
CA LYS A 111 -3.88 -0.28 -15.97
C LYS A 111 -2.42 0.10 -16.22
N ASP A 112 -2.13 1.39 -16.09
CA ASP A 112 -0.80 1.96 -16.31
C ASP A 112 -0.03 2.14 -14.99
N SER A 113 -0.53 1.54 -13.91
CA SER A 113 0.10 1.61 -12.59
C SER A 113 1.53 1.07 -12.62
N THR A 114 2.45 1.85 -12.06
CA THR A 114 3.86 1.51 -11.88
C THR A 114 4.12 0.86 -10.53
N THR A 115 3.24 1.10 -9.53
CA THR A 115 3.33 0.49 -8.20
C THR A 115 3.13 -1.02 -8.26
N PHE A 116 2.03 -1.45 -8.89
CA PHE A 116 1.74 -2.85 -9.14
C PHE A 116 1.42 -3.04 -10.62
N ARG A 117 2.23 -3.82 -11.30
CA ARG A 117 2.06 -4.04 -12.75
C ARG A 117 0.76 -4.76 -13.05
N PHE A 118 -0.11 -4.13 -13.83
CA PHE A 118 -1.37 -4.73 -14.26
C PHE A 118 -1.14 -5.96 -15.15
N VAL A 119 -1.83 -7.05 -14.83
CA VAL A 119 -1.79 -8.33 -15.57
C VAL A 119 -3.03 -8.51 -16.42
N GLY A 120 -4.19 -8.10 -15.91
CA GLY A 120 -5.47 -8.27 -16.62
C GLY A 120 -6.67 -8.31 -15.69
N ILE A 121 -7.85 -8.41 -16.30
CA ILE A 121 -9.10 -8.63 -15.56
C ILE A 121 -9.49 -10.09 -15.77
N LYS A 122 -9.52 -10.85 -14.67
CA LYS A 122 -9.72 -12.31 -14.72
C LYS A 122 -10.71 -12.77 -13.66
N PRO A 123 -11.44 -13.87 -13.91
CA PRO A 123 -12.15 -14.58 -12.85
C PRO A 123 -11.14 -15.25 -11.92
N VAL A 124 -11.26 -15.01 -10.62
CA VAL A 124 -10.39 -15.58 -9.59
C VAL A 124 -11.27 -16.30 -8.56
N ARG A 125 -10.88 -17.49 -8.14
CA ARG A 125 -11.50 -18.17 -6.99
C ARG A 125 -11.02 -17.51 -5.71
N SER A 126 -11.96 -16.93 -4.97
CA SER A 126 -11.65 -16.16 -3.77
C SER A 126 -11.14 -17.07 -2.65
N VAL A 127 -10.09 -16.60 -1.97
CA VAL A 127 -9.59 -17.17 -0.72
C VAL A 127 -10.14 -16.43 0.50
N ILE A 128 -10.86 -15.33 0.30
CA ILE A 128 -11.49 -14.55 1.38
C ILE A 128 -12.56 -15.41 2.06
N PRO A 129 -12.56 -15.57 3.40
CA PRO A 129 -13.45 -16.47 4.12
C PRO A 129 -14.93 -16.32 3.77
N GLU A 130 -15.43 -15.09 3.72
CA GLU A 130 -16.83 -14.77 3.41
C GLU A 130 -17.24 -15.13 1.98
N MET A 131 -16.28 -15.23 1.08
CA MET A 131 -16.45 -15.51 -0.34
C MET A 131 -15.66 -16.73 -0.79
N PHE A 132 -15.25 -17.58 0.14
CA PHE A 132 -14.40 -18.73 -0.14
C PHE A 132 -14.93 -19.59 -1.30
N SER A 133 -14.05 -19.94 -2.22
CA SER A 133 -14.33 -20.68 -3.46
C SER A 133 -15.29 -20.01 -4.47
N LYS A 134 -15.89 -18.89 -4.18
CA LYS A 134 -16.68 -18.13 -5.17
C LYS A 134 -15.77 -17.56 -6.25
N VAL A 135 -16.23 -17.57 -7.48
CA VAL A 135 -15.52 -16.94 -8.61
C VAL A 135 -15.87 -15.47 -8.65
N VAL A 136 -14.88 -14.63 -8.52
CA VAL A 136 -15.01 -13.17 -8.51
C VAL A 136 -14.23 -12.58 -9.67
N LYS A 137 -14.81 -11.63 -10.40
CA LYS A 137 -14.11 -10.87 -11.45
C LYS A 137 -13.17 -9.87 -10.78
N CYS A 138 -11.87 -10.09 -10.91
CA CYS A 138 -10.84 -9.30 -10.27
C CYS A 138 -9.92 -8.59 -11.27
N TRP A 139 -9.44 -7.43 -10.85
CA TRP A 139 -8.27 -6.79 -11.41
C TRP A 139 -7.05 -7.45 -10.79
N VAL A 140 -6.16 -7.98 -11.63
CA VAL A 140 -4.99 -8.74 -11.18
C VAL A 140 -3.74 -7.95 -11.48
N PHE A 141 -2.87 -7.86 -10.48
CA PHE A 141 -1.60 -7.14 -10.54
C PHE A 141 -0.46 -8.03 -10.04
N ASN A 142 0.75 -7.84 -10.56
CA ASN A 142 1.96 -8.39 -10.00
C ASN A 142 2.42 -7.52 -8.83
N ARG A 143 2.61 -8.15 -7.68
CA ARG A 143 3.37 -7.53 -6.59
C ARG A 143 4.85 -7.64 -6.97
N LYS A 144 5.51 -6.51 -7.28
CA LYS A 144 6.97 -6.50 -7.44
C LYS A 144 7.55 -7.05 -6.14
N LYS A 145 8.24 -8.19 -6.18
CA LYS A 145 9.21 -8.49 -5.14
C LYS A 145 10.23 -7.36 -5.22
N ASN A 146 10.46 -6.65 -4.12
CA ASN A 146 11.70 -5.92 -3.96
C ASN A 146 12.79 -6.99 -3.91
N ASN A 147 13.24 -7.45 -5.07
CA ASN A 147 14.53 -8.09 -5.15
C ASN A 147 15.50 -6.96 -4.88
N ASP A 148 16.07 -6.99 -3.69
CA ASP A 148 17.32 -6.35 -3.42
C ASP A 148 18.23 -6.69 -4.59
N GLU A 149 18.56 -5.69 -5.39
CA GLU A 149 19.71 -5.72 -6.28
C GLU A 149 20.93 -5.72 -5.38
N ASN A 150 21.27 -6.89 -4.88
CA ASN A 150 22.60 -7.28 -4.46
C ASN A 150 23.01 -8.38 -5.43
N GLU A 151 23.53 -7.98 -6.57
CA GLU A 151 24.53 -8.77 -7.30
C GLU A 151 25.29 -7.82 -8.21
N ASP A 152 26.58 -7.72 -7.86
CA ASP A 152 27.76 -7.18 -8.55
C ASP A 152 28.04 -5.69 -8.45
#